data_bb69e54b921522558ceae742b2709766
#
_entry.id   bb69e54b921522558ceae742b2709766
#
_cell.length_a   1.000
_cell.length_b   1.000
_cell.length_c   1.000
_cell.angle_alpha   90.00
_cell.angle_beta   90.00
_cell.angle_gamma   90.00
#
_symmetry.space_group_name_H-M   'P 1'
#
loop_
_entity.id
_entity.type
_entity.pdbx_description
1 polymer ?
#
loop_
_entity_poly.entity_id
_entity_poly.type
_entity_poly.pdbx_seq_one_letter_code
_entity_poly.pdbx_strand_id
1 'polypeptide(L)'
;MNYYDEIKNELLNNEINKKVKNYSINKSDLKTYYNVGKMISEDGKHYGENIIKQHSERLKSEVHKKYNTTLLKRIRQFYWLIEKGATLSHQLSWSHYVELLPIKNIDEINYYINQVCINNIDIRTLRTIVKSREYKRLDKETRLKLINKEESNVVDFVKNPILIKNSYNYDNISEKLLQKLILDDIT
;
A
#
# COMPACT_ATOMS: atom_id res chain seq x y z
N MET A 1 -35.52 -1.89 -26.95
CA MET A 1 -34.05 -1.71 -26.81
C MET A 1 -33.76 -1.19 -25.44
N ASN A 2 -32.89 -1.87 -24.67
CA ASN A 2 -32.56 -1.41 -23.32
C ASN A 2 -31.19 -0.69 -23.36
N TYR A 3 -31.21 0.57 -23.74
CA TYR A 3 -30.01 1.40 -23.83
C TYR A 3 -29.20 1.46 -22.53
N TYR A 4 -29.83 1.18 -21.40
CA TYR A 4 -29.12 1.15 -20.10
C TYR A 4 -28.06 0.06 -20.07
N ASP A 5 -28.36 -1.13 -20.53
CA ASP A 5 -27.41 -2.25 -20.54
C ASP A 5 -26.25 -2.00 -21.53
N GLU A 6 -26.52 -1.37 -22.66
CA GLU A 6 -25.49 -0.97 -23.61
C GLU A 6 -24.57 0.08 -23.02
N ILE A 7 -25.10 1.12 -22.39
CA ILE A 7 -24.34 2.17 -21.68
C ILE A 7 -23.52 1.55 -20.55
N LYS A 8 -24.12 0.70 -19.73
CA LYS A 8 -23.46 0.01 -18.62
C LYS A 8 -22.26 -0.82 -19.11
N ASN A 9 -22.45 -1.62 -20.15
CA ASN A 9 -21.41 -2.46 -20.72
C ASN A 9 -20.25 -1.63 -21.29
N GLU A 10 -20.54 -0.54 -21.98
CA GLU A 10 -19.52 0.37 -22.49
C GLU A 10 -18.70 1.00 -21.37
N LEU A 11 -19.35 1.46 -20.29
CA LEU A 11 -18.69 2.01 -19.14
C LEU A 11 -17.83 0.97 -18.40
N LEU A 12 -18.33 -0.26 -18.24
CA LEU A 12 -17.58 -1.36 -17.63
C LEU A 12 -16.34 -1.72 -18.46
N ASN A 13 -16.47 -1.82 -19.78
CA ASN A 13 -15.34 -2.08 -20.67
C ASN A 13 -14.27 -0.99 -20.57
N ASN A 14 -14.68 0.28 -20.51
CA ASN A 14 -13.75 1.40 -20.32
C ASN A 14 -13.00 1.31 -18.97
N GLU A 15 -13.69 0.97 -17.87
CA GLU A 15 -13.04 0.80 -16.57
C GLU A 15 -12.06 -0.39 -16.55
N ILE A 16 -12.40 -1.50 -17.21
CA ILE A 16 -11.49 -2.64 -17.37
C ILE A 16 -10.24 -2.21 -18.15
N ASN A 17 -10.41 -1.51 -19.26
CA ASN A 17 -9.30 -1.03 -20.10
C ASN A 17 -8.38 -0.07 -19.34
N LYS A 18 -8.92 0.82 -18.51
CA LYS A 18 -8.14 1.70 -17.63
C LYS A 18 -7.32 0.91 -16.62
N LYS A 19 -7.91 -0.12 -15.99
CA LYS A 19 -7.19 -0.97 -15.02
C LYS A 19 -6.04 -1.74 -15.68
N VAL A 20 -6.28 -2.32 -16.85
CA VAL A 20 -5.24 -3.03 -17.63
C VAL A 20 -4.10 -2.08 -18.00
N LYS A 21 -4.41 -0.89 -18.48
CA LYS A 21 -3.42 0.14 -18.84
C LYS A 21 -2.60 0.56 -17.62
N ASN A 22 -3.25 0.83 -16.49
CA ASN A 22 -2.56 1.22 -15.26
C ASN A 22 -1.64 0.11 -14.75
N TYR A 23 -2.10 -1.13 -14.76
CA TYR A 23 -1.28 -2.29 -14.39
C TYR A 23 -0.04 -2.41 -15.26
N SER A 24 -0.19 -2.27 -16.58
CA SER A 24 0.92 -2.33 -17.53
C SER A 24 1.94 -1.21 -17.31
N ILE A 25 1.47 0.02 -17.06
CA ILE A 25 2.34 1.17 -16.74
C ILE A 25 3.09 0.92 -15.43
N ASN A 26 2.40 0.52 -14.37
CA ASN A 26 3.02 0.22 -13.08
C ASN A 26 4.09 -0.87 -13.22
N LYS A 27 3.80 -1.94 -13.95
CA LYS A 27 4.75 -3.03 -14.20
C LYS A 27 6.01 -2.52 -14.88
N SER A 28 5.87 -1.67 -15.91
CA SER A 28 6.98 -1.09 -16.64
C SER A 28 7.82 -0.16 -15.76
N ASP A 29 7.17 0.75 -15.04
CA ASP A 29 7.85 1.73 -14.18
C ASP A 29 8.59 1.04 -13.04
N LEU A 30 7.93 0.11 -12.32
CA LEU A 30 8.54 -0.59 -11.18
C LEU A 30 9.72 -1.45 -11.61
N LYS A 31 9.62 -2.15 -12.76
CA LYS A 31 10.74 -2.91 -13.33
C LYS A 31 11.92 -2.00 -13.66
N THR A 32 11.65 -0.87 -14.30
CA THR A 32 12.67 0.12 -14.65
C THR A 32 13.36 0.67 -13.39
N TYR A 33 12.58 1.06 -12.38
CA TYR A 33 13.13 1.61 -11.14
C TYR A 33 13.91 0.58 -10.33
N TYR A 34 13.47 -0.69 -10.33
CA TYR A 34 14.24 -1.76 -9.72
C TYR A 34 15.60 -1.93 -10.39
N ASN A 35 15.66 -2.02 -11.73
CA ASN A 35 16.90 -2.16 -12.48
C ASN A 35 17.84 -0.96 -12.30
N VAL A 36 17.31 0.25 -12.39
CA VAL A 36 18.09 1.49 -12.16
C VAL A 36 18.59 1.54 -10.72
N GLY A 37 17.76 1.15 -9.74
CA GLY A 37 18.14 1.10 -8.33
C GLY A 37 19.28 0.11 -8.07
N LYS A 38 19.26 -1.05 -8.73
CA LYS A 38 20.35 -2.02 -8.73
C LYS A 38 21.65 -1.42 -9.25
N MET A 39 21.61 -0.81 -10.43
CA MET A 39 22.79 -0.18 -11.06
C MET A 39 23.36 0.92 -10.15
N ILE A 40 22.53 1.82 -9.61
CA ILE A 40 22.97 2.88 -8.68
C ILE A 40 23.58 2.27 -7.41
N SER A 41 23.02 1.16 -6.92
CA SER A 41 23.54 0.49 -5.73
C SER A 41 24.89 -0.15 -5.96
N GLU A 42 25.11 -0.77 -7.12
CA GLU A 42 26.38 -1.37 -7.50
C GLU A 42 27.45 -0.29 -7.72
N ASP A 43 27.13 0.76 -8.46
CA ASP A 43 28.03 1.88 -8.74
C ASP A 43 28.41 2.63 -7.45
N GLY A 44 27.48 2.84 -6.55
CA GLY A 44 27.72 3.46 -5.23
C GLY A 44 28.68 2.69 -4.33
N LYS A 45 28.84 1.37 -4.51
CA LYS A 45 29.88 0.58 -3.81
C LYS A 45 31.28 0.96 -4.22
N HIS A 46 31.47 1.38 -5.48
CA HIS A 46 32.76 1.71 -6.04
C HIS A 46 33.13 3.20 -5.92
N TYR A 47 32.14 4.12 -6.02
CA TYR A 47 32.38 5.56 -6.15
C TYR A 47 31.76 6.44 -5.05
N GLY A 48 31.14 5.81 -4.04
CA GLY A 48 30.53 6.53 -2.92
C GLY A 48 29.22 7.30 -3.27
N GLU A 49 28.71 8.10 -2.33
CA GLU A 49 27.41 8.76 -2.50
C GLU A 49 27.37 9.92 -3.50
N ASN A 50 28.53 10.50 -3.84
CA ASN A 50 28.61 11.59 -4.83
C ASN A 50 28.20 11.15 -6.25
N ILE A 51 28.25 9.86 -6.55
CA ILE A 51 27.84 9.32 -7.84
C ILE A 51 26.38 9.61 -8.17
N ILE A 52 25.50 9.59 -7.15
CA ILE A 52 24.07 9.92 -7.36
C ILE A 52 23.88 11.36 -7.81
N LYS A 53 24.70 12.28 -7.29
CA LYS A 53 24.64 13.68 -7.70
C LYS A 53 25.10 13.85 -9.16
N GLN A 54 26.20 13.21 -9.53
CA GLN A 54 26.73 13.22 -10.90
C GLN A 54 25.72 12.63 -11.91
N HIS A 55 25.15 11.45 -11.59
CA HIS A 55 24.10 10.86 -12.42
C HIS A 55 22.88 11.77 -12.53
N SER A 56 22.45 12.39 -11.43
CA SER A 56 21.31 13.30 -11.44
C SER A 56 21.53 14.50 -12.37
N GLU A 57 22.72 15.12 -12.33
CA GLU A 57 23.03 16.28 -13.18
C GLU A 57 22.96 15.91 -14.66
N ARG A 58 23.54 14.79 -15.06
CA ARG A 58 23.50 14.30 -16.43
C ARG A 58 22.11 13.86 -16.85
N LEU A 59 21.41 13.05 -16.05
CA LEU A 59 20.08 12.55 -16.38
C LEU A 59 19.03 13.65 -16.49
N LYS A 60 19.17 14.75 -15.73
CA LYS A 60 18.29 15.91 -15.87
C LYS A 60 18.38 16.58 -17.22
N SER A 61 19.59 16.66 -17.78
CA SER A 61 19.84 17.29 -19.09
C SER A 61 19.59 16.33 -20.24
N GLU A 62 20.01 15.07 -20.12
CA GLU A 62 20.02 14.10 -21.22
C GLU A 62 18.68 13.35 -21.38
N VAL A 63 17.93 13.18 -20.28
CA VAL A 63 16.69 12.40 -20.27
C VAL A 63 15.48 13.23 -19.87
N HIS A 64 15.37 13.62 -18.58
CA HIS A 64 14.25 14.44 -18.10
C HIS A 64 14.52 15.04 -16.72
N LYS A 65 14.03 16.28 -16.50
CA LYS A 65 14.17 17.05 -15.24
C LYS A 65 13.71 16.29 -13.98
N LYS A 66 12.83 15.29 -14.11
CA LYS A 66 12.34 14.48 -12.98
C LYS A 66 13.44 13.66 -12.27
N TYR A 67 14.53 13.29 -12.98
CA TYR A 67 15.59 12.44 -12.44
C TYR A 67 16.56 13.22 -11.54
N ASN A 68 16.01 13.86 -10.52
CA ASN A 68 16.77 14.56 -9.49
C ASN A 68 17.35 13.59 -8.44
N THR A 69 18.26 14.10 -7.61
CA THR A 69 18.93 13.31 -6.56
C THR A 69 17.94 12.63 -5.60
N THR A 70 16.81 13.29 -5.28
CA THR A 70 15.77 12.75 -4.41
C THR A 70 15.11 11.53 -5.04
N LEU A 71 14.74 11.61 -6.32
CA LEU A 71 14.16 10.46 -7.03
C LEU A 71 15.17 9.31 -7.13
N LEU A 72 16.42 9.57 -7.49
CA LEU A 72 17.44 8.52 -7.61
C LEU A 72 17.73 7.84 -6.26
N LYS A 73 17.76 8.59 -5.15
CA LYS A 73 17.87 8.02 -3.80
C LYS A 73 16.67 7.10 -3.48
N ARG A 74 15.44 7.52 -3.80
CA ARG A 74 14.23 6.70 -3.60
C ARG A 74 14.24 5.44 -4.46
N ILE A 75 14.71 5.54 -5.70
CA ILE A 75 14.86 4.40 -6.61
C ILE A 75 15.86 3.39 -6.03
N ARG A 76 17.00 3.83 -5.49
CA ARG A 76 17.95 2.97 -4.80
C ARG A 76 17.36 2.33 -3.54
N GLN A 77 16.61 3.11 -2.74
CA GLN A 77 15.93 2.58 -1.55
C GLN A 77 14.88 1.54 -1.91
N PHE A 78 14.15 1.74 -3.01
CA PHE A 78 13.17 0.78 -3.52
C PHE A 78 13.84 -0.55 -3.91
N TYR A 79 14.95 -0.53 -4.63
CA TYR A 79 15.72 -1.73 -4.92
C TYR A 79 16.08 -2.47 -3.63
N TRP A 80 16.67 -1.80 -2.64
CA TRP A 80 17.00 -2.42 -1.37
C TRP A 80 15.79 -2.94 -0.59
N LEU A 81 14.66 -2.28 -0.71
CA LEU A 81 13.42 -2.71 -0.09
C LEU A 81 12.97 -4.07 -0.64
N ILE A 82 12.99 -4.22 -1.96
CA ILE A 82 12.63 -5.48 -2.63
C ILE A 82 13.65 -6.59 -2.30
N GLU A 83 14.95 -6.29 -2.33
CA GLU A 83 16.01 -7.25 -1.97
C GLU A 83 15.89 -7.74 -0.51
N LYS A 84 15.35 -6.93 0.38
CA LYS A 84 15.09 -7.30 1.77
C LYS A 84 13.81 -8.11 1.99
N GLY A 85 13.08 -8.43 0.93
CA GLY A 85 11.89 -9.29 0.99
C GLY A 85 10.55 -8.56 0.96
N ALA A 86 10.50 -7.27 0.61
CA ALA A 86 9.22 -6.62 0.34
C ALA A 86 8.61 -7.16 -0.96
N THR A 87 7.30 -7.37 -0.94
CA THR A 87 6.56 -7.88 -2.09
C THR A 87 6.54 -6.87 -3.23
N LEU A 88 6.93 -7.28 -4.42
CA LEU A 88 6.75 -6.49 -5.64
C LEU A 88 5.38 -6.79 -6.25
N SER A 89 4.42 -5.88 -6.07
CA SER A 89 3.09 -5.98 -6.68
C SER A 89 2.88 -4.89 -7.71
N HIS A 90 2.44 -5.28 -8.91
CA HIS A 90 2.11 -4.35 -9.99
C HIS A 90 0.73 -3.69 -9.85
N GLN A 91 -0.03 -4.07 -8.83
CA GLN A 91 -1.25 -3.36 -8.42
C GLN A 91 -0.91 -2.03 -7.72
N LEU A 92 0.29 -1.94 -7.13
CA LEU A 92 0.80 -0.71 -6.55
C LEU A 92 1.47 0.16 -7.62
N SER A 93 1.23 1.46 -7.56
CA SER A 93 2.00 2.43 -8.33
C SER A 93 3.31 2.78 -7.62
N TRP A 94 4.23 3.42 -8.34
CA TRP A 94 5.43 4.00 -7.75
C TRP A 94 5.15 4.86 -6.51
N SER A 95 4.08 5.65 -6.55
CA SER A 95 3.71 6.53 -5.43
C SER A 95 3.32 5.77 -4.16
N HIS A 96 2.70 4.58 -4.28
CA HIS A 96 2.45 3.73 -3.12
C HIS A 96 3.75 3.27 -2.48
N TYR A 97 4.72 2.81 -3.26
CA TYR A 97 6.03 2.41 -2.72
C TYR A 97 6.77 3.58 -2.07
N VAL A 98 6.69 4.79 -2.63
CA VAL A 98 7.30 5.99 -2.02
C VAL A 98 6.77 6.26 -0.62
N GLU A 99 5.49 6.04 -0.35
CA GLU A 99 4.90 6.16 1.00
C GLU A 99 5.42 5.08 1.97
N LEU A 100 5.81 3.91 1.46
CA LEU A 100 6.30 2.79 2.27
C LEU A 100 7.82 2.83 2.52
N LEU A 101 8.60 3.54 1.70
CA LEU A 101 10.07 3.61 1.83
C LEU A 101 10.57 4.03 3.22
N PRO A 102 9.90 4.94 3.99
CA PRO A 102 10.35 5.32 5.32
C PRO A 102 10.19 4.23 6.39
N ILE A 103 9.40 3.19 6.12
CA ILE A 103 9.13 2.10 7.05
C ILE A 103 10.34 1.15 7.05
N LYS A 104 10.81 0.76 8.25
CA LYS A 104 11.99 -0.11 8.39
C LYS A 104 11.64 -1.60 8.49
N ASN A 105 10.45 -1.92 9.00
CA ASN A 105 10.01 -3.30 9.22
C ASN A 105 9.39 -3.85 7.93
N ILE A 106 9.95 -4.95 7.42
CA ILE A 106 9.50 -5.59 6.18
C ILE A 106 8.09 -6.19 6.32
N ASP A 107 7.76 -6.76 7.46
CA ASP A 107 6.43 -7.34 7.70
C ASP A 107 5.36 -6.24 7.71
N GLU A 108 5.66 -5.08 8.32
CA GLU A 108 4.81 -3.89 8.29
C GLU A 108 4.59 -3.39 6.85
N ILE A 109 5.64 -3.39 6.02
CA ILE A 109 5.56 -3.00 4.62
C ILE A 109 4.70 -3.99 3.83
N ASN A 110 4.95 -5.29 4.00
CA ASN A 110 4.19 -6.34 3.32
C ASN A 110 2.71 -6.33 3.75
N TYR A 111 2.43 -6.03 5.02
CA TYR A 111 1.07 -5.82 5.49
C TYR A 111 0.37 -4.69 4.69
N TYR A 112 0.98 -3.51 4.58
CA TYR A 112 0.38 -2.41 3.82
C TYR A 112 0.29 -2.70 2.32
N ILE A 113 1.24 -3.41 1.73
CA ILE A 113 1.15 -3.86 0.33
C ILE A 113 -0.08 -4.76 0.15
N ASN A 114 -0.29 -5.72 1.05
CA ASN A 114 -1.46 -6.61 1.02
C ASN A 114 -2.77 -5.83 1.18
N GLN A 115 -2.83 -4.84 2.10
CA GLN A 115 -4.01 -3.98 2.25
C GLN A 115 -4.34 -3.23 0.95
N VAL A 116 -3.34 -2.69 0.27
CA VAL A 116 -3.54 -2.04 -1.03
C VAL A 116 -4.05 -3.02 -2.08
N CYS A 117 -3.49 -4.23 -2.15
CA CYS A 117 -3.86 -5.24 -3.14
C CYS A 117 -5.29 -5.78 -2.92
N ILE A 118 -5.66 -6.08 -1.68
CA ILE A 118 -6.96 -6.69 -1.35
C ILE A 118 -8.09 -5.64 -1.46
N ASN A 119 -7.87 -4.47 -0.87
CA ASN A 119 -8.91 -3.45 -0.71
C ASN A 119 -8.86 -2.35 -1.80
N ASN A 120 -7.93 -2.45 -2.75
CA ASN A 120 -7.70 -1.46 -3.80
C ASN A 120 -7.58 -0.02 -3.26
N ILE A 121 -6.80 0.13 -2.18
CA ILE A 121 -6.65 1.39 -1.44
C ILE A 121 -5.86 2.40 -2.29
N ASP A 122 -6.34 3.63 -2.33
CA ASP A 122 -5.62 4.73 -2.98
C ASP A 122 -4.45 5.27 -2.12
N ILE A 123 -3.62 6.11 -2.71
CA ILE A 123 -2.43 6.68 -2.04
C ILE A 123 -2.78 7.52 -0.81
N ARG A 124 -3.92 8.25 -0.84
CA ARG A 124 -4.33 9.11 0.28
C ARG A 124 -4.75 8.26 1.47
N THR A 125 -5.53 7.25 1.22
CA THR A 125 -5.97 6.27 2.24
C THR A 125 -4.76 5.51 2.78
N LEU A 126 -3.85 5.01 1.92
CA LEU A 126 -2.61 4.37 2.37
C LEU A 126 -1.80 5.28 3.31
N ARG A 127 -1.62 6.55 2.94
CA ARG A 127 -0.92 7.53 3.79
C ARG A 127 -1.58 7.69 5.15
N THR A 128 -2.90 7.68 5.21
CA THR A 128 -3.67 7.81 6.46
C THR A 128 -3.45 6.59 7.35
N ILE A 129 -3.58 5.37 6.81
CA ILE A 129 -3.39 4.14 7.60
C ILE A 129 -1.95 3.95 8.06
N VAL A 130 -0.95 4.32 7.25
CA VAL A 130 0.46 4.31 7.65
C VAL A 130 0.71 5.30 8.79
N LYS A 131 0.20 6.54 8.68
CA LYS A 131 0.31 7.56 9.73
C LYS A 131 -0.36 7.15 11.03
N SER A 132 -1.51 6.46 10.95
CA SER A 132 -2.23 5.95 12.12
C SER A 132 -1.49 4.79 12.81
N ARG A 133 -0.40 4.28 12.21
CA ARG A 133 0.38 3.13 12.68
C ARG A 133 -0.49 1.88 12.89
N GLU A 134 -1.41 1.61 11.98
CA GLU A 134 -2.38 0.52 12.08
C GLU A 134 -1.72 -0.82 12.39
N TYR A 135 -0.68 -1.20 11.62
CA TYR A 135 0.06 -2.44 11.87
C TYR A 135 0.59 -2.56 13.31
N LYS A 136 1.06 -1.46 13.91
CA LYS A 136 1.61 -1.47 15.27
C LYS A 136 0.55 -1.63 16.36
N ARG A 137 -0.70 -1.34 16.04
CA ARG A 137 -1.84 -1.52 16.96
C ARG A 137 -2.38 -2.95 16.98
N LEU A 138 -2.07 -3.75 15.94
CA LEU A 138 -2.38 -5.17 15.94
C LEU A 138 -1.66 -5.88 17.08
N ASP A 139 -2.32 -6.84 17.73
CA ASP A 139 -1.67 -7.67 18.73
C ASP A 139 -0.59 -8.60 18.11
N LYS A 140 0.16 -9.28 18.97
CA LYS A 140 1.28 -10.12 18.52
C LYS A 140 0.79 -11.36 17.75
N GLU A 141 -0.32 -11.95 18.17
CA GLU A 141 -0.87 -13.16 17.56
C GLU A 141 -1.37 -12.85 16.14
N THR A 142 -2.15 -11.77 15.98
CA THR A 142 -2.59 -11.30 14.66
C THR A 142 -1.41 -11.02 13.73
N ARG A 143 -0.36 -10.37 14.24
CA ARG A 143 0.84 -10.12 13.42
C ARG A 143 1.53 -11.42 12.99
N LEU A 144 1.61 -12.42 13.87
CA LEU A 144 2.18 -13.74 13.53
C LEU A 144 1.33 -14.47 12.49
N LYS A 145 0.00 -14.48 12.63
CA LYS A 145 -0.91 -15.05 11.61
C LYS A 145 -0.69 -14.40 10.24
N LEU A 146 -0.58 -13.06 10.20
CA LEU A 146 -0.34 -12.33 8.96
C LEU A 146 1.03 -12.66 8.32
N ILE A 147 2.08 -12.82 9.13
CA ILE A 147 3.41 -13.23 8.66
C ILE A 147 3.38 -14.64 8.11
N ASN A 148 2.72 -15.56 8.81
CA ASN A 148 2.62 -16.97 8.44
C ASN A 148 1.61 -17.21 7.31
N LYS A 149 0.89 -16.19 6.86
CA LYS A 149 -0.21 -16.27 5.88
C LYS A 149 -1.33 -17.24 6.30
N GLU A 150 -1.58 -17.31 7.60
CA GLU A 150 -2.68 -18.06 8.18
C GLU A 150 -4.01 -17.30 8.00
N GLU A 151 -5.12 -18.03 8.02
CA GLU A 151 -6.45 -17.42 7.99
C GLU A 151 -6.63 -16.52 9.23
N SER A 152 -7.03 -15.28 8.98
CA SER A 152 -7.31 -14.30 10.03
C SER A 152 -8.81 -13.98 10.05
N ASN A 153 -9.38 -13.92 11.24
CA ASN A 153 -10.78 -13.57 11.47
C ASN A 153 -10.93 -12.09 11.82
N VAL A 154 -12.13 -11.57 11.69
CA VAL A 154 -12.45 -10.16 12.08
C VAL A 154 -12.03 -9.88 13.52
N VAL A 155 -12.17 -10.84 14.43
CA VAL A 155 -11.77 -10.74 15.84
C VAL A 155 -10.28 -10.46 16.02
N ASP A 156 -9.43 -10.93 15.12
CA ASP A 156 -7.97 -10.72 15.17
C ASP A 156 -7.59 -9.24 14.95
N PHE A 157 -8.47 -8.45 14.34
CA PHE A 157 -8.26 -7.03 14.03
C PHE A 157 -8.93 -6.09 15.03
N VAL A 158 -9.81 -6.60 15.88
CA VAL A 158 -10.52 -5.82 16.89
C VAL A 158 -9.85 -6.04 18.24
N LYS A 159 -9.17 -5.02 18.72
CA LYS A 159 -8.54 -5.03 20.04
C LYS A 159 -9.62 -4.93 21.11
N ASN A 160 -9.81 -5.97 21.92
CA ASN A 160 -10.86 -6.05 22.95
C ASN A 160 -12.27 -5.86 22.35
N PRO A 161 -12.82 -6.87 21.64
CA PRO A 161 -14.17 -6.77 21.13
C PRO A 161 -15.13 -6.57 22.31
N ILE A 162 -15.79 -5.44 22.36
CA ILE A 162 -16.87 -5.20 23.32
C ILE A 162 -18.05 -6.05 22.81
N LEU A 163 -18.35 -7.12 23.53
CA LEU A 163 -19.55 -7.91 23.28
C LEU A 163 -20.77 -7.09 23.74
N ILE A 164 -21.36 -6.35 22.82
CA ILE A 164 -22.62 -5.66 23.09
C ILE A 164 -23.73 -6.71 23.14
N LYS A 165 -24.19 -7.04 24.35
CA LYS A 165 -25.32 -7.93 24.53
C LYS A 165 -26.58 -7.21 24.06
N ASN A 166 -27.14 -7.64 22.92
CA ASN A 166 -28.46 -7.18 22.50
C ASN A 166 -29.54 -7.82 23.40
N SER A 167 -29.76 -7.23 24.57
CA SER A 167 -30.74 -7.70 25.55
C SER A 167 -32.19 -7.52 25.06
N TYR A 168 -32.42 -6.80 23.98
CA TYR A 168 -33.74 -6.34 23.55
C TYR A 168 -34.19 -6.95 22.19
N ASN A 169 -33.44 -7.87 21.59
CA ASN A 169 -33.78 -8.54 20.32
C ASN A 169 -34.18 -7.60 19.17
N TYR A 170 -33.47 -6.51 19.00
CA TYR A 170 -33.72 -5.60 17.86
C TYR A 170 -33.16 -6.17 16.56
N ASP A 171 -34.00 -6.29 15.54
CA ASP A 171 -33.58 -6.72 14.19
C ASP A 171 -32.73 -5.65 13.48
N ASN A 172 -32.89 -4.37 13.85
CA ASN A 172 -32.12 -3.23 13.37
C ASN A 172 -31.72 -2.32 14.54
N ILE A 173 -30.42 -2.12 14.72
CA ILE A 173 -29.86 -1.23 15.73
C ILE A 173 -29.54 0.12 15.06
N SER A 174 -30.28 1.20 15.44
CA SER A 174 -29.93 2.54 15.00
C SER A 174 -28.62 3.01 15.67
N GLU A 175 -27.87 3.92 15.02
CA GLU A 175 -26.62 4.46 15.56
C GLU A 175 -26.77 5.04 16.98
N LYS A 176 -27.87 5.73 17.26
CA LYS A 176 -28.20 6.25 18.61
C LYS A 176 -28.38 5.14 19.64
N LEU A 177 -29.03 4.04 19.26
CA LEU A 177 -29.23 2.89 20.13
C LEU A 177 -27.91 2.18 20.38
N LEU A 178 -27.07 2.04 19.36
CA LEU A 178 -25.74 1.47 19.47
C LEU A 178 -24.86 2.30 20.43
N GLN A 179 -24.85 3.63 20.31
CA GLN A 179 -24.14 4.53 21.23
C GLN A 179 -24.62 4.36 22.68
N LYS A 180 -25.94 4.23 22.90
CA LYS A 180 -26.51 4.02 24.23
C LYS A 180 -26.09 2.68 24.83
N LEU A 181 -26.15 1.60 24.04
CA LEU A 181 -25.69 0.25 24.46
C LEU A 181 -24.20 0.21 24.81
N ILE A 182 -23.36 0.94 24.05
CA ILE A 182 -21.92 1.06 24.36
C ILE A 182 -21.71 1.81 25.68
N LEU A 183 -22.44 2.87 25.93
CA LEU A 183 -22.32 3.65 27.16
C LEU A 183 -22.83 2.87 28.39
N ASP A 184 -23.90 2.09 28.26
CA ASP A 184 -24.47 1.28 29.33
C ASP A 184 -23.57 0.08 29.70
N ASP A 185 -22.73 -0.43 28.76
CA ASP A 185 -21.79 -1.53 29.04
C ASP A 185 -20.44 -1.05 29.62
N ILE A 186 -20.16 0.26 29.64
CA ILE A 186 -18.92 0.85 30.17
C ILE A 186 -19.10 1.30 31.64
N THR A 187 -20.33 1.39 32.13
CA THR A 187 -20.65 1.73 33.52
C THR A 187 -20.88 0.50 34.38
#